data_8f1467fb0f0b7290a0d191f166bf8f59
#
_entry.id   8f1467fb0f0b7290a0d191f166bf8f59
#
_cell.length_a   1.000
_cell.length_b   1.000
_cell.length_c   1.000
_cell.angle_alpha   90.00
_cell.angle_beta   90.00
_cell.angle_gamma   90.00
#
_symmetry.space_group_name_H-M   'P 1'
#
loop_
_entity.id
_entity.type
_entity.pdbx_description
1 polymer ?
#
loop_
_entity_poly.entity_id
_entity_poly.type
_entity_poly.pdbx_seq_one_letter_code
_entity_poly.pdbx_strand_id
1 'polypeptide(L)'
;MPYILRMDTKTPRSKLTIRIWDRLFNLLETRTAEICQRRDALLERVIADEIDHLREDLPQANSEAARDHIEHHLKLLLSGSKRQISLSLTPSTAAQLEAVCREKNVPREAFLNRVILFLVAKPAFLDGALFGLDPDTAHQIRTDIKNKFSLNLELENGFAPLPMISSILADPFWGYREMADEVSKDAGEKYTLYGMLFRHKSLVGLNCYVPDSEVPGTQAYM
;
A
#
# COMPACT_ATOMS: atom_id res chain seq x y z
N MET A 1 -10.17 -33.56 36.17
CA MET A 1 -9.81 -32.89 34.91
C MET A 1 -10.35 -31.47 35.00
N PRO A 2 -9.52 -30.41 34.98
CA PRO A 2 -10.00 -29.04 35.02
C PRO A 2 -10.49 -28.65 33.63
N TYR A 3 -11.75 -28.22 33.53
CA TYR A 3 -12.32 -27.59 32.35
C TYR A 3 -11.61 -26.25 32.14
N ILE A 4 -10.77 -26.17 31.10
CA ILE A 4 -10.22 -24.90 30.62
C ILE A 4 -11.37 -24.18 29.90
N LEU A 5 -12.02 -23.26 30.61
CA LEU A 5 -12.90 -22.25 30.00
C LEU A 5 -12.05 -21.44 28.99
N ARG A 6 -12.16 -21.75 27.71
CA ARG A 6 -11.75 -20.85 26.64
C ARG A 6 -12.63 -19.60 26.74
N MET A 7 -12.17 -18.61 27.43
CA MET A 7 -12.70 -17.26 27.30
C MET A 7 -12.32 -16.78 25.89
N ASP A 8 -13.25 -16.89 24.96
CA ASP A 8 -13.23 -16.14 23.71
C ASP A 8 -13.41 -14.66 24.03
N THR A 9 -12.35 -14.01 24.48
CA THR A 9 -12.30 -12.57 24.61
C THR A 9 -12.29 -11.99 23.19
N LYS A 10 -13.48 -11.76 22.62
CA LYS A 10 -13.61 -10.99 21.39
C LYS A 10 -12.94 -9.64 21.60
N THR A 11 -11.74 -9.48 21.06
CA THR A 11 -11.05 -8.19 21.04
C THR A 11 -12.01 -7.14 20.50
N PRO A 12 -12.26 -6.03 21.21
CA PRO A 12 -13.16 -5.00 20.74
C PRO A 12 -12.71 -4.51 19.36
N ARG A 13 -13.66 -4.22 18.47
CA ARG A 13 -13.39 -3.76 17.11
C ARG A 13 -14.07 -2.43 16.87
N SER A 14 -13.35 -1.49 16.29
CA SER A 14 -13.86 -0.20 15.80
C SER A 14 -14.23 -0.32 14.33
N LYS A 15 -15.45 0.12 13.98
CA LYS A 15 -15.88 0.17 12.58
C LYS A 15 -15.52 1.52 11.97
N LEU A 16 -14.79 1.48 10.89
CA LEU A 16 -14.39 2.63 10.10
C LEU A 16 -15.06 2.55 8.73
N THR A 17 -15.85 3.55 8.38
CA THR A 17 -16.47 3.64 7.06
C THR A 17 -15.61 4.50 6.14
N ILE A 18 -15.35 4.01 4.93
CA ILE A 18 -14.58 4.71 3.90
C ILE A 18 -15.25 4.53 2.53
N ARG A 19 -14.99 5.47 1.63
CA ARG A 19 -15.29 5.33 0.21
C ARG A 19 -14.04 4.85 -0.52
N ILE A 20 -14.22 3.80 -1.29
CA ILE A 20 -13.17 3.22 -2.12
C ILE A 20 -13.65 3.18 -3.56
N TRP A 21 -12.73 3.30 -4.50
CA TRP A 21 -13.01 3.06 -5.90
C TRP A 21 -13.36 1.58 -6.13
N ASP A 22 -14.47 1.30 -6.83
CA ASP A 22 -14.99 -0.06 -7.02
C ASP A 22 -13.95 -1.04 -7.56
N ARG A 23 -13.11 -0.56 -8.46
CA ARG A 23 -12.05 -1.38 -9.04
C ARG A 23 -10.99 -1.79 -8.02
N LEU A 24 -10.56 -0.87 -7.15
CA LEU A 24 -9.64 -1.20 -6.05
C LEU A 24 -10.27 -2.20 -5.08
N PHE A 25 -11.56 -2.04 -4.81
CA PHE A 25 -12.28 -2.97 -3.95
C PHE A 25 -12.29 -4.38 -4.53
N ASN A 26 -12.65 -4.53 -5.80
CA ASN A 26 -12.71 -5.84 -6.46
C ASN A 26 -11.32 -6.52 -6.50
N LEU A 27 -10.26 -5.76 -6.81
CA LEU A 27 -8.89 -6.26 -6.76
C LEU A 27 -8.47 -6.68 -5.35
N LEU A 28 -8.86 -5.91 -4.33
CA LEU A 28 -8.58 -6.25 -2.94
C LEU A 28 -9.27 -7.56 -2.52
N GLU A 29 -10.55 -7.73 -2.87
CA GLU A 29 -11.28 -8.98 -2.59
C GLU A 29 -10.63 -10.18 -3.30
N THR A 30 -10.24 -10.02 -4.58
CA THR A 30 -9.50 -11.05 -5.32
C THR A 30 -8.18 -11.39 -4.62
N ARG A 31 -7.39 -10.38 -4.28
CA ARG A 31 -6.10 -10.56 -3.62
C ARG A 31 -6.21 -11.25 -2.27
N THR A 32 -7.18 -10.86 -1.47
CA THR A 32 -7.41 -11.47 -0.14
C THR A 32 -7.88 -12.93 -0.26
N ALA A 33 -8.66 -13.26 -1.28
CA ALA A 33 -9.05 -14.64 -1.58
C ALA A 33 -7.84 -15.50 -2.00
N GLU A 34 -6.97 -14.98 -2.89
CA GLU A 34 -5.76 -15.68 -3.34
C GLU A 34 -4.84 -16.06 -2.17
N ILE A 35 -4.67 -15.17 -1.19
CA ILE A 35 -3.80 -15.41 -0.03
C ILE A 35 -4.54 -16.04 1.16
N CYS A 36 -5.79 -16.43 0.98
CA CYS A 36 -6.64 -17.04 2.02
C CYS A 36 -6.72 -16.21 3.32
N GLN A 37 -6.69 -14.88 3.23
CA GLN A 37 -6.77 -13.96 4.36
C GLN A 37 -8.08 -13.18 4.36
N ARG A 38 -8.58 -12.86 5.53
CA ARG A 38 -9.70 -11.93 5.67
C ARG A 38 -9.23 -10.51 5.36
N ARG A 39 -9.97 -9.80 4.51
CA ARG A 39 -9.69 -8.41 4.11
C ARG A 39 -9.36 -7.50 5.32
N ASP A 40 -10.21 -7.50 6.34
CA ASP A 40 -10.04 -6.62 7.50
C ASP A 40 -8.78 -6.99 8.31
N ALA A 41 -8.40 -8.27 8.36
CA ALA A 41 -7.18 -8.71 9.04
C ALA A 41 -5.91 -8.31 8.26
N LEU A 42 -5.95 -8.40 6.93
CA LEU A 42 -4.86 -7.91 6.08
C LEU A 42 -4.68 -6.40 6.24
N LEU A 43 -5.78 -5.65 6.10
CA LEU A 43 -5.73 -4.19 6.19
C LEU A 43 -5.36 -3.71 7.59
N GLU A 44 -5.82 -4.39 8.65
CA GLU A 44 -5.40 -4.08 10.04
C GLU A 44 -3.87 -4.08 10.17
N ARG A 45 -3.22 -5.16 9.70
CA ARG A 45 -1.77 -5.30 9.77
C ARG A 45 -1.06 -4.22 8.96
N VAL A 46 -1.44 -4.09 7.68
CA VAL A 46 -0.80 -3.13 6.78
C VAL A 46 -1.00 -1.68 7.25
N ILE A 47 -2.19 -1.32 7.69
CA ILE A 47 -2.45 0.04 8.20
C ILE A 47 -1.62 0.33 9.46
N ALA A 48 -1.50 -0.64 10.37
CA ALA A 48 -0.70 -0.46 11.59
C ALA A 48 0.76 -0.15 11.26
N ASP A 49 1.34 -0.85 10.28
CA ASP A 49 2.72 -0.64 9.85
C ASP A 49 2.86 0.69 9.08
N GLU A 50 1.89 1.04 8.24
CA GLU A 50 1.98 2.19 7.34
C GLU A 50 1.68 3.56 7.98
N ILE A 51 1.10 3.59 9.19
CA ILE A 51 0.82 4.84 9.92
C ILE A 51 2.10 5.62 10.22
N ASP A 52 3.15 4.95 10.63
CA ASP A 52 4.43 5.59 10.96
C ASP A 52 5.13 6.07 9.68
N HIS A 53 5.08 5.29 8.61
CA HIS A 53 5.58 5.70 7.31
C HIS A 53 4.84 6.92 6.75
N LEU A 54 3.52 7.01 6.90
CA LEU A 54 2.79 8.23 6.51
C LEU A 54 3.29 9.45 7.29
N ARG A 55 3.58 9.28 8.58
CA ARG A 55 4.07 10.37 9.43
C ARG A 55 5.44 10.87 9.00
N GLU A 56 6.33 9.94 8.61
CA GLU A 56 7.69 10.25 8.17
C GLU A 56 7.72 10.83 6.75
N ASP A 57 6.94 10.27 5.83
CA ASP A 57 6.92 10.64 4.42
C ASP A 57 6.29 12.02 4.16
N LEU A 58 5.33 12.42 5.00
CA LEU A 58 4.70 13.73 4.92
C LEU A 58 5.24 14.65 6.04
N PRO A 59 6.25 15.47 5.76
CA PRO A 59 6.96 16.20 6.81
C PRO A 59 6.07 17.18 7.59
N GLN A 60 5.11 17.82 6.92
CA GLN A 60 4.24 18.83 7.52
C GLN A 60 2.80 18.70 7.03
N ALA A 61 1.86 19.15 7.88
CA ALA A 61 0.48 19.36 7.46
C ALA A 61 0.42 20.42 6.34
N ASN A 62 -0.41 20.17 5.33
CA ASN A 62 -0.60 21.04 4.16
C ASN A 62 0.68 21.31 3.34
N SER A 63 1.73 20.49 3.51
CA SER A 63 2.89 20.52 2.61
C SER A 63 2.47 20.26 1.16
N GLU A 64 3.33 20.56 0.21
CA GLU A 64 3.10 20.25 -1.20
C GLU A 64 2.83 18.76 -1.36
N ALA A 65 3.67 17.90 -0.79
CA ALA A 65 3.48 16.46 -0.80
C ALA A 65 2.12 16.01 -0.23
N ALA A 66 1.65 16.62 0.87
CA ALA A 66 0.35 16.31 1.44
C ALA A 66 -0.81 16.74 0.53
N ARG A 67 -0.71 17.92 -0.11
CA ARG A 67 -1.73 18.40 -1.07
C ARG A 67 -1.80 17.50 -2.29
N ASP A 68 -0.66 17.10 -2.84
CA ASP A 68 -0.57 16.22 -4.00
C ASP A 68 -1.11 14.82 -3.69
N HIS A 69 -0.83 14.31 -2.50
CA HIS A 69 -1.42 13.06 -2.02
C HIS A 69 -2.95 13.12 -2.02
N ILE A 70 -3.53 14.23 -1.52
CA ILE A 70 -4.98 14.44 -1.49
C ILE A 70 -5.55 14.62 -2.89
N GLU A 71 -4.90 15.41 -3.73
CA GLU A 71 -5.34 15.66 -5.11
C GLU A 71 -5.36 14.37 -5.93
N HIS A 72 -4.33 13.53 -5.79
CA HIS A 72 -4.29 12.22 -6.40
C HIS A 72 -5.48 11.36 -5.98
N HIS A 73 -5.80 11.32 -4.68
CA HIS A 73 -6.95 10.60 -4.16
C HIS A 73 -8.27 11.13 -4.72
N LEU A 74 -8.44 12.46 -4.79
CA LEU A 74 -9.64 13.07 -5.36
C LEU A 74 -9.80 12.73 -6.84
N LYS A 75 -8.74 12.79 -7.63
CA LYS A 75 -8.74 12.39 -9.04
C LYS A 75 -9.13 10.92 -9.21
N LEU A 76 -8.59 10.05 -8.39
CA LEU A 76 -8.91 8.63 -8.38
C LEU A 76 -10.40 8.39 -8.10
N LEU A 77 -10.97 9.07 -7.12
CA LEU A 77 -12.38 8.93 -6.78
C LEU A 77 -13.33 9.61 -7.78
N LEU A 78 -12.92 10.68 -8.45
CA LEU A 78 -13.74 11.36 -9.44
C LEU A 78 -13.85 10.58 -10.74
N SER A 79 -12.84 9.78 -11.07
CA SER A 79 -12.72 9.09 -12.36
C SER A 79 -13.58 7.82 -12.51
N GLY A 80 -14.32 7.38 -11.48
CA GLY A 80 -15.05 6.12 -11.53
C GLY A 80 -16.13 5.95 -10.47
N SER A 81 -16.80 4.79 -10.52
CA SER A 81 -17.76 4.38 -9.50
C SER A 81 -17.07 4.11 -8.15
N LYS A 82 -17.77 4.45 -7.08
CA LYS A 82 -17.26 4.37 -5.70
C LYS A 82 -18.19 3.49 -4.88
N ARG A 83 -17.60 2.76 -3.98
CA ARG A 83 -18.32 1.94 -3.01
C ARG A 83 -17.97 2.39 -1.60
N GLN A 84 -18.98 2.45 -0.77
CA GLN A 84 -18.79 2.62 0.66
C GLN A 84 -18.56 1.23 1.29
N ILE A 85 -17.47 1.09 2.02
CA ILE A 85 -17.16 -0.14 2.75
C ILE A 85 -16.94 0.17 4.23
N SER A 86 -17.12 -0.86 5.06
CA SER A 86 -16.79 -0.80 6.48
C SER A 86 -15.58 -1.69 6.74
N LEU A 87 -14.57 -1.13 7.39
CA LEU A 87 -13.39 -1.84 7.90
C LEU A 87 -13.51 -2.02 9.40
N SER A 88 -13.10 -3.17 9.88
CA SER A 88 -13.11 -3.52 11.29
C SER A 88 -11.69 -3.55 11.81
N LEU A 89 -11.26 -2.48 12.50
CA LEU A 89 -9.92 -2.29 13.05
C LEU A 89 -9.92 -2.46 14.57
N THR A 90 -8.74 -2.69 15.16
CA THR A 90 -8.59 -2.56 16.61
C THR A 90 -8.77 -1.09 17.03
N PRO A 91 -9.24 -0.81 18.25
CA PRO A 91 -9.35 0.56 18.73
C PRO A 91 -8.02 1.32 18.71
N SER A 92 -6.92 0.62 18.96
CA SER A 92 -5.57 1.19 18.92
C SER A 92 -5.22 1.68 17.50
N THR A 93 -5.32 0.81 16.49
CA THR A 93 -5.02 1.16 15.09
C THR A 93 -5.96 2.26 14.59
N ALA A 94 -7.25 2.18 14.93
CA ALA A 94 -8.20 3.22 14.54
C ALA A 94 -7.85 4.58 15.14
N ALA A 95 -7.45 4.63 16.42
CA ALA A 95 -7.05 5.87 17.10
C ALA A 95 -5.73 6.44 16.52
N GLN A 96 -4.75 5.60 16.25
CA GLN A 96 -3.47 6.00 15.65
C GLN A 96 -3.67 6.54 14.23
N LEU A 97 -4.48 5.88 13.42
CA LEU A 97 -4.85 6.33 12.08
C LEU A 97 -5.53 7.71 12.13
N GLU A 98 -6.49 7.89 13.04
CA GLU A 98 -7.16 9.18 13.21
C GLU A 98 -6.19 10.28 13.64
N ALA A 99 -5.26 9.95 14.56
CA ALA A 99 -4.26 10.89 15.06
C ALA A 99 -3.31 11.35 13.93
N VAL A 100 -2.74 10.43 13.14
CA VAL A 100 -1.81 10.78 12.07
C VAL A 100 -2.50 11.53 10.93
N CYS A 101 -3.70 11.13 10.56
CA CYS A 101 -4.47 11.84 9.53
C CYS A 101 -4.80 13.27 9.95
N ARG A 102 -5.10 13.50 11.23
CA ARG A 102 -5.31 14.84 11.78
C ARG A 102 -4.02 15.64 11.86
N GLU A 103 -2.92 15.02 12.32
CA GLU A 103 -1.59 15.63 12.39
C GLU A 103 -1.12 16.14 11.02
N LYS A 104 -1.31 15.35 9.97
CA LYS A 104 -0.89 15.69 8.60
C LYS A 104 -1.97 16.42 7.78
N ASN A 105 -3.16 16.62 8.34
CA ASN A 105 -4.33 17.17 7.66
C ASN A 105 -4.66 16.42 6.36
N VAL A 106 -4.58 15.10 6.40
CA VAL A 106 -4.88 14.20 5.28
C VAL A 106 -6.18 13.45 5.54
N PRO A 107 -7.14 13.42 4.60
CA PRO A 107 -8.33 12.58 4.73
C PRO A 107 -7.95 11.10 4.86
N ARG A 108 -8.55 10.39 5.80
CA ARG A 108 -8.35 8.93 5.98
C ARG A 108 -8.56 8.15 4.69
N GLU A 109 -9.55 8.56 3.90
CA GLU A 109 -9.84 7.93 2.61
C GLU A 109 -8.68 8.08 1.62
N ALA A 110 -7.97 9.20 1.64
CA ALA A 110 -6.81 9.43 0.77
C ALA A 110 -5.70 8.42 1.09
N PHE A 111 -5.35 8.30 2.37
CA PHE A 111 -4.34 7.36 2.84
C PHE A 111 -4.74 5.91 2.53
N LEU A 112 -5.95 5.50 2.95
CA LEU A 112 -6.40 4.12 2.80
C LEU A 112 -6.55 3.67 1.34
N ASN A 113 -7.03 4.53 0.45
CA ASN A 113 -7.07 4.21 -0.98
C ASN A 113 -5.68 4.06 -1.58
N ARG A 114 -4.69 4.82 -1.11
CA ARG A 114 -3.30 4.69 -1.57
C ARG A 114 -2.66 3.41 -1.06
N VAL A 115 -2.84 3.05 0.20
CA VAL A 115 -2.42 1.76 0.77
C VAL A 115 -3.02 0.59 -0.02
N ILE A 116 -4.32 0.64 -0.27
CA ILE A 116 -4.99 -0.42 -1.05
C ILE A 116 -4.46 -0.46 -2.48
N LEU A 117 -4.23 0.68 -3.11
CA LEU A 117 -3.62 0.73 -4.45
C LEU A 117 -2.25 0.03 -4.47
N PHE A 118 -1.40 0.30 -3.51
CA PHE A 118 -0.09 -0.37 -3.42
C PHE A 118 -0.20 -1.87 -3.20
N LEU A 119 -1.20 -2.34 -2.46
CA LEU A 119 -1.44 -3.76 -2.23
C LEU A 119 -1.90 -4.52 -3.48
N VAL A 120 -2.66 -3.86 -4.37
CA VAL A 120 -3.38 -4.57 -5.44
C VAL A 120 -2.90 -4.22 -6.84
N ALA A 121 -2.21 -3.10 -7.03
CA ALA A 121 -1.71 -2.70 -8.34
C ALA A 121 -0.55 -3.60 -8.78
N LYS A 122 -0.42 -3.76 -10.10
CA LYS A 122 0.72 -4.47 -10.68
C LYS A 122 2.01 -3.66 -10.44
N PRO A 123 3.12 -4.33 -10.08
CA PRO A 123 4.40 -3.65 -9.88
C PRO A 123 4.81 -2.78 -11.06
N ALA A 124 4.75 -3.30 -12.29
CA ALA A 124 5.11 -2.56 -13.50
C ALA A 124 4.32 -1.26 -13.69
N PHE A 125 3.07 -1.23 -13.20
CA PHE A 125 2.28 -0.02 -13.20
C PHE A 125 2.81 0.99 -12.18
N LEU A 126 3.04 0.56 -10.94
CA LEU A 126 3.56 1.44 -9.89
C LEU A 126 4.95 1.97 -10.27
N ASP A 127 5.78 1.15 -10.93
CA ASP A 127 7.09 1.55 -11.42
C ASP A 127 7.00 2.73 -12.40
N GLY A 128 6.10 2.65 -13.38
CA GLY A 128 5.87 3.75 -14.32
C GLY A 128 5.17 4.95 -13.68
N ALA A 129 4.15 4.71 -12.87
CA ALA A 129 3.30 5.76 -12.32
C ALA A 129 3.97 6.59 -11.22
N LEU A 130 4.72 5.93 -10.32
CA LEU A 130 5.41 6.57 -9.21
C LEU A 130 6.80 7.07 -9.62
N PHE A 131 7.59 6.18 -10.21
CA PHE A 131 9.01 6.43 -10.45
C PHE A 131 9.30 6.96 -11.85
N GLY A 132 8.32 6.87 -12.77
CA GLY A 132 8.52 7.26 -14.17
C GLY A 132 9.47 6.33 -14.93
N LEU A 133 9.64 5.11 -14.44
CA LEU A 133 10.54 4.12 -15.02
C LEU A 133 9.87 3.36 -16.16
N ASP A 134 10.63 3.09 -17.21
CA ASP A 134 10.26 2.10 -18.21
C ASP A 134 10.43 0.67 -17.64
N PRO A 135 9.79 -0.34 -18.26
CA PRO A 135 9.83 -1.71 -17.75
C PRO A 135 11.22 -2.32 -17.62
N ASP A 136 12.13 -2.00 -18.53
CA ASP A 136 13.48 -2.58 -18.56
C ASP A 136 14.34 -1.99 -17.43
N THR A 137 14.30 -0.67 -17.27
CA THR A 137 14.97 0.03 -16.16
C THR A 137 14.42 -0.42 -14.81
N ALA A 138 13.10 -0.53 -14.68
CA ALA A 138 12.46 -1.01 -13.45
C ALA A 138 12.89 -2.45 -13.12
N HIS A 139 12.94 -3.33 -14.12
CA HIS A 139 13.40 -4.71 -13.95
C HIS A 139 14.85 -4.76 -13.50
N GLN A 140 15.72 -3.96 -14.09
CA GLN A 140 17.15 -3.88 -13.70
C GLN A 140 17.29 -3.45 -12.24
N ILE A 141 16.66 -2.36 -11.83
CA ILE A 141 16.71 -1.87 -10.44
C ILE A 141 16.21 -2.93 -9.47
N ARG A 142 15.10 -3.61 -9.76
CA ARG A 142 14.56 -4.69 -8.92
C ARG A 142 15.53 -5.86 -8.81
N THR A 143 16.22 -6.18 -9.89
CA THR A 143 17.23 -7.24 -9.91
C THR A 143 18.42 -6.85 -9.04
N ASP A 144 18.88 -5.61 -9.13
CA ASP A 144 19.98 -5.08 -8.34
C ASP A 144 19.64 -5.04 -6.83
N ILE A 145 18.43 -4.58 -6.47
CA ILE A 145 17.93 -4.64 -5.10
C ILE A 145 17.92 -6.08 -4.59
N LYS A 146 17.39 -7.02 -5.38
CA LYS A 146 17.34 -8.43 -5.02
C LYS A 146 18.75 -9.03 -4.83
N ASN A 147 19.67 -8.71 -5.74
CA ASN A 147 21.05 -9.20 -5.67
C ASN A 147 21.79 -8.61 -4.46
N LYS A 148 21.65 -7.31 -4.20
CA LYS A 148 22.20 -6.63 -3.04
C LYS A 148 21.68 -7.25 -1.74
N PHE A 149 20.41 -7.57 -1.68
CA PHE A 149 19.80 -8.26 -0.57
C PHE A 149 20.36 -9.68 -0.40
N SER A 150 20.49 -10.46 -1.47
CA SER A 150 21.07 -11.81 -1.45
C SER A 150 22.54 -11.78 -1.07
N LEU A 151 23.31 -10.82 -1.57
CA LEU A 151 24.73 -10.64 -1.21
C LEU A 151 24.90 -10.30 0.28
N ASN A 152 24.05 -9.45 0.84
CA ASN A 152 24.08 -9.14 2.26
C ASN A 152 23.76 -10.37 3.11
N LEU A 153 22.89 -11.25 2.65
CA LEU A 153 22.55 -12.51 3.31
C LEU A 153 23.73 -13.51 3.30
N GLU A 154 24.47 -13.56 2.19
CA GLU A 154 25.63 -14.43 2.06
C GLU A 154 26.82 -13.94 2.91
N LEU A 155 27.02 -12.63 3.02
CA LEU A 155 28.12 -12.04 3.81
C LEU A 155 27.92 -12.16 5.32
N GLU A 156 26.69 -12.25 5.80
CA GLU A 156 26.37 -12.28 7.23
C GLU A 156 26.25 -13.68 7.85
N ASN A 157 26.70 -14.78 7.22
CA ASN A 157 26.84 -16.15 7.81
C ASN A 157 26.20 -17.31 7.04
N GLY A 158 25.90 -17.21 5.77
CA GLY A 158 25.35 -18.31 4.98
C GLY A 158 23.93 -18.72 5.35
N PHE A 159 23.28 -17.96 6.24
CA PHE A 159 21.85 -18.05 6.56
C PHE A 159 21.26 -16.65 6.54
N ALA A 160 20.15 -16.50 5.83
CA ALA A 160 19.38 -15.27 5.92
C ALA A 160 19.06 -14.98 7.39
N PRO A 161 19.48 -13.85 7.95
CA PRO A 161 19.15 -13.57 9.33
C PRO A 161 17.62 -13.46 9.46
N LEU A 162 17.06 -14.28 10.32
CA LEU A 162 15.62 -14.29 10.62
C LEU A 162 15.02 -12.89 10.81
N PRO A 163 15.71 -11.91 11.45
CA PRO A 163 15.23 -10.55 11.57
C PRO A 163 14.99 -9.83 10.24
N MET A 164 15.84 -10.07 9.23
CA MET A 164 15.75 -9.41 7.94
C MET A 164 14.60 -9.98 7.09
N ILE A 165 14.44 -11.31 7.10
CA ILE A 165 13.25 -11.95 6.48
C ILE A 165 11.99 -11.48 7.19
N SER A 166 12.01 -11.36 8.50
CA SER A 166 10.90 -10.86 9.30
C SER A 166 10.53 -9.42 8.92
N SER A 167 11.50 -8.54 8.68
CA SER A 167 11.26 -7.16 8.25
C SER A 167 10.62 -7.09 6.86
N ILE A 168 11.09 -7.90 5.91
CA ILE A 168 10.49 -7.97 4.57
C ILE A 168 9.06 -8.51 4.62
N LEU A 169 8.81 -9.52 5.46
CA LEU A 169 7.48 -10.07 5.65
C LEU A 169 6.57 -9.13 6.44
N ALA A 170 7.14 -8.25 7.26
CA ALA A 170 6.40 -7.25 8.01
C ALA A 170 6.01 -6.04 7.15
N ASP A 171 6.91 -5.55 6.28
CA ASP A 171 6.64 -4.43 5.37
C ASP A 171 6.28 -4.93 3.96
N PRO A 172 5.00 -4.95 3.58
CA PRO A 172 4.59 -5.38 2.25
C PRO A 172 5.08 -4.43 1.13
N PHE A 173 5.50 -3.22 1.48
CA PHE A 173 5.95 -2.20 0.53
C PHE A 173 7.47 -2.00 0.54
N TRP A 174 8.21 -2.83 1.26
CA TRP A 174 9.66 -2.76 1.33
C TRP A 174 10.32 -2.58 -0.05
N GLY A 175 9.96 -3.40 -1.02
CA GLY A 175 10.54 -3.33 -2.37
C GLY A 175 10.27 -2.00 -3.10
N TYR A 176 9.18 -1.31 -2.79
CA TYR A 176 8.90 0.02 -3.32
C TYR A 176 9.69 1.11 -2.59
N ARG A 177 9.96 0.94 -1.28
CA ARG A 177 10.81 1.85 -0.52
C ARG A 177 12.26 1.78 -0.99
N GLU A 178 12.80 0.58 -1.19
CA GLU A 178 14.13 0.40 -1.78
C GLU A 178 14.23 1.01 -3.19
N MET A 179 13.19 0.85 -4.01
CA MET A 179 13.15 1.48 -5.32
C MET A 179 13.10 3.02 -5.22
N ALA A 180 12.33 3.57 -4.29
CA ALA A 180 12.31 5.00 -4.01
C ALA A 180 13.69 5.51 -3.61
N ASP A 181 14.41 4.77 -2.77
CA ASP A 181 15.76 5.11 -2.35
C ASP A 181 16.78 5.05 -3.50
N GLU A 182 16.70 4.05 -4.37
CA GLU A 182 17.60 3.98 -5.55
C GLU A 182 17.32 5.13 -6.53
N VAL A 183 16.05 5.41 -6.85
CA VAL A 183 15.68 6.55 -7.72
C VAL A 183 16.05 7.89 -7.08
N SER A 184 16.00 8.01 -5.76
CA SER A 184 16.39 9.23 -5.04
C SER A 184 17.87 9.57 -5.20
N LYS A 185 18.74 8.56 -5.28
CA LYS A 185 20.18 8.75 -5.47
C LYS A 185 20.50 9.43 -6.79
N ASP A 186 19.78 9.02 -7.85
CA ASP A 186 19.99 9.58 -9.19
C ASP A 186 19.36 10.97 -9.34
N ALA A 187 18.24 11.23 -8.66
CA ALA A 187 17.52 12.48 -8.77
C ALA A 187 18.04 13.61 -7.87
N GLY A 188 18.86 13.29 -6.87
CA GLY A 188 19.33 14.27 -5.88
C GLY A 188 18.24 14.78 -4.93
N GLU A 189 17.07 14.16 -4.94
CA GLU A 189 15.92 14.47 -4.10
C GLU A 189 15.46 13.20 -3.38
N LYS A 190 14.97 13.33 -2.14
CA LYS A 190 14.44 12.19 -1.41
C LYS A 190 13.00 11.91 -1.84
N TYR A 191 12.79 10.75 -2.46
CA TYR A 191 11.47 10.23 -2.76
C TYR A 191 10.97 9.32 -1.63
N THR A 192 9.68 9.43 -1.31
CA THR A 192 9.01 8.58 -0.32
C THR A 192 7.67 8.12 -0.87
N LEU A 193 7.15 6.98 -0.43
CA LEU A 193 5.92 6.42 -1.03
C LEU A 193 4.69 7.32 -0.87
N TYR A 194 4.59 8.02 0.24
CA TYR A 194 3.45 8.93 0.49
C TYR A 194 3.73 10.37 0.05
N GLY A 195 5.00 10.78 -0.05
CA GLY A 195 5.41 12.08 -0.55
C GLY A 195 5.58 12.16 -2.06
N MET A 196 5.57 11.02 -2.75
CA MET A 196 5.72 11.00 -4.21
C MET A 196 4.46 11.45 -4.93
N LEU A 197 4.69 12.32 -5.92
CA LEU A 197 3.72 12.60 -6.95
C LEU A 197 3.56 11.40 -7.87
N PHE A 198 2.31 11.05 -8.19
CA PHE A 198 2.06 10.21 -9.34
C PHE A 198 2.42 11.01 -10.60
N ARG A 199 3.56 10.72 -11.19
CA ARG A 199 4.07 11.42 -12.39
C ARG A 199 3.19 11.19 -13.62
N HIS A 200 2.38 10.14 -13.61
CA HIS A 200 1.47 9.88 -14.71
C HIS A 200 0.29 10.86 -14.67
N LYS A 201 0.28 11.81 -15.59
CA LYS A 201 -0.75 12.87 -15.70
C LYS A 201 -2.17 12.35 -15.93
N SER A 202 -2.34 11.09 -16.30
CA SER A 202 -3.61 10.49 -16.68
C SER A 202 -3.92 9.25 -15.83
N LEU A 203 -4.34 9.47 -14.60
CA LEU A 203 -5.03 8.43 -13.83
C LEU A 203 -6.41 8.09 -14.43
N VAL A 204 -6.89 8.87 -15.39
CA VAL A 204 -8.08 8.61 -16.20
C VAL A 204 -7.94 7.31 -17.00
N GLY A 205 -6.71 6.88 -17.29
CA GLY A 205 -6.40 5.59 -17.90
C GLY A 205 -6.16 4.46 -16.91
N LEU A 206 -6.77 4.45 -15.72
CA LEU A 206 -6.73 3.30 -14.79
C LEU A 206 -7.23 1.99 -15.43
N ASN A 207 -7.85 2.07 -16.59
CA ASN A 207 -8.09 0.92 -17.46
C ASN A 207 -6.82 0.21 -17.92
N CYS A 208 -5.68 0.89 -17.92
CA CYS A 208 -4.37 0.31 -18.28
C CYS A 208 -3.75 -0.55 -17.16
N TYR A 209 -4.27 -0.50 -15.92
CA TYR A 209 -3.61 -1.08 -14.76
C TYR A 209 -3.85 -2.56 -14.56
N VAL A 210 -5.01 -3.01 -15.01
CA VAL A 210 -5.35 -4.43 -15.06
C VAL A 210 -6.04 -4.63 -16.39
N PRO A 211 -5.49 -5.38 -17.34
CA PRO A 211 -6.21 -5.78 -18.53
C PRO A 211 -7.53 -6.42 -18.10
N ASP A 212 -8.62 -6.09 -18.76
CA ASP A 212 -9.96 -6.63 -18.43
C ASP A 212 -9.97 -8.17 -18.44
N SER A 213 -9.05 -8.79 -19.20
CA SER A 213 -8.83 -10.23 -19.23
C SER A 213 -8.29 -10.85 -17.93
N GLU A 214 -7.78 -10.05 -17.00
CA GLU A 214 -7.22 -10.55 -15.73
C GLU A 214 -8.15 -10.29 -14.52
N VAL A 215 -9.29 -9.65 -14.74
CA VAL A 215 -10.33 -9.49 -13.70
C VAL A 215 -11.32 -10.63 -13.87
N PRO A 216 -11.38 -11.60 -12.94
CA PRO A 216 -12.39 -12.65 -13.01
C PRO A 216 -13.79 -12.02 -13.03
N GLY A 217 -14.56 -12.28 -14.07
CA GLY A 217 -15.95 -11.81 -14.20
C GLY A 217 -16.21 -10.67 -15.18
N THR A 218 -15.20 -10.11 -15.86
CA THR A 218 -15.42 -9.01 -16.83
C THR A 218 -15.80 -9.48 -18.24
N GLN A 219 -15.86 -10.80 -18.48
CA GLN A 219 -16.23 -11.36 -19.81
C GLN A 219 -17.72 -11.30 -20.15
N ALA A 220 -18.56 -10.64 -19.37
CA ALA A 220 -20.02 -10.73 -19.53
C ALA A 220 -20.71 -9.47 -20.04
N TYR A 221 -20.01 -8.46 -20.54
CA TYR A 221 -20.66 -7.28 -21.14
C TYR A 221 -19.91 -6.83 -22.40
N MET A 222 -20.06 -7.62 -23.48
CA MET A 222 -20.07 -7.14 -24.87
C MET A 222 -21.46 -7.29 -25.44
#